data_a357fb3bc56110108f6c8861305dbefb
#
_entry.id   a357fb3bc56110108f6c8861305dbefb
#
_cell.length_a   1.000
_cell.length_b   1.000
_cell.length_c   1.000
_cell.angle_alpha   90.00
_cell.angle_beta   90.00
_cell.angle_gamma   90.00
#
_symmetry.space_group_name_H-M   'P 1'
#
loop_
_entity.id
_entity.type
_entity.pdbx_description
1 polymer ?
#
loop_
_entity_poly.entity_id
_entity_poly.type
_entity_poly.pdbx_seq_one_letter_code
_entity_poly.pdbx_strand_id
1 'polypeptide(L)'
;MPSCISVNKKGSIKVGDGAYNDMKQDKRRATKTWRIGASNTYVEFKRTMATNTNYVCTNKNCNYTSEELSAEVLKTLKSFVTDETFSSVVITVPAKFTVNQKTATIEAAKMAGFKHCELLQEPIAASMAYGLTAEEKNGIWMVFDFGGGTFDAALLKVADGIMQVFETEGD
;
A
#
# COMPACT_ATOMS: atom_id res chain seq x y z
N MET A 1 2.38 -4.61 -9.70
CA MET A 1 1.47 -5.58 -9.03
C MET A 1 0.41 -4.79 -8.25
N PRO A 2 -0.88 -4.92 -8.53
CA PRO A 2 -1.92 -4.22 -7.77
C PRO A 2 -2.00 -4.73 -6.32
N SER A 3 -2.31 -3.83 -5.38
CA SER A 3 -2.60 -4.17 -3.98
C SER A 3 -4.01 -4.75 -3.87
N CYS A 4 -4.16 -5.98 -4.36
CA CYS A 4 -5.40 -6.73 -4.40
C CYS A 4 -5.16 -8.13 -3.85
N ILE A 5 -6.08 -8.60 -3.02
CA ILE A 5 -6.02 -9.92 -2.38
C ILE A 5 -7.33 -10.64 -2.63
N SER A 6 -7.26 -11.93 -2.98
CA SER A 6 -8.41 -12.81 -3.03
C SER A 6 -8.17 -14.08 -2.21
N VAL A 7 -9.23 -14.58 -1.58
CA VAL A 7 -9.20 -15.84 -0.81
C VAL A 7 -10.19 -16.81 -1.44
N ASN A 8 -9.69 -17.94 -1.93
CA ASN A 8 -10.54 -18.94 -2.57
C ASN A 8 -11.27 -19.84 -1.54
N LYS A 9 -12.18 -20.68 -2.01
CA LYS A 9 -12.94 -21.62 -1.14
C LYS A 9 -12.07 -22.62 -0.38
N LYS A 10 -10.84 -22.86 -0.83
CA LYS A 10 -9.88 -23.73 -0.13
C LYS A 10 -9.05 -22.96 0.91
N GLY A 11 -9.30 -21.66 1.09
CA GLY A 11 -8.54 -20.78 1.97
C GLY A 11 -7.20 -20.31 1.43
N SER A 12 -6.84 -20.63 0.19
CA SER A 12 -5.60 -20.14 -0.42
C SER A 12 -5.71 -18.66 -0.78
N ILE A 13 -4.67 -17.92 -0.49
CA ILE A 13 -4.56 -16.48 -0.77
C ILE A 13 -3.85 -16.27 -2.10
N LYS A 14 -4.39 -15.39 -2.92
CA LYS A 14 -3.72 -14.83 -4.09
C LYS A 14 -3.55 -13.34 -3.90
N VAL A 15 -2.44 -12.78 -4.39
CA VAL A 15 -2.12 -11.36 -4.32
C VAL A 15 -1.82 -10.84 -5.72
N GLY A 16 -2.12 -9.58 -5.97
CA GLY A 16 -1.77 -8.91 -7.21
C GLY A 16 -2.72 -9.21 -8.37
N ASP A 17 -2.16 -9.41 -9.56
CA ASP A 17 -2.94 -9.54 -10.82
C ASP A 17 -3.90 -10.73 -10.79
N GLY A 18 -3.49 -11.85 -10.19
CA GLY A 18 -4.36 -13.01 -10.01
C GLY A 18 -5.61 -12.69 -9.18
N ALA A 19 -5.44 -11.99 -8.07
CA ALA A 19 -6.54 -11.54 -7.22
C ALA A 19 -7.42 -10.50 -7.91
N TYR A 20 -6.82 -9.59 -8.66
CA TYR A 20 -7.54 -8.57 -9.41
C TYR A 20 -8.41 -9.19 -10.52
N ASN A 21 -7.93 -10.24 -11.18
CA ASN A 21 -8.72 -11.00 -12.16
C ASN A 21 -9.88 -11.75 -11.49
N ASP A 22 -9.67 -12.35 -10.31
CA ASP A 22 -10.74 -12.96 -9.53
C ASP A 22 -11.84 -11.92 -9.19
N MET A 23 -11.47 -10.70 -8.77
CA MET A 23 -12.39 -9.61 -8.51
C MET A 23 -13.23 -9.24 -9.74
N LYS A 24 -12.59 -9.12 -10.93
CA LYS A 24 -13.30 -8.82 -12.16
C LYS A 24 -14.31 -9.91 -12.53
N GLN A 25 -13.96 -11.18 -12.30
CA GLN A 25 -14.85 -12.30 -12.54
C GLN A 25 -16.04 -12.30 -11.56
N ASP A 26 -15.80 -12.03 -10.28
CA ASP A 26 -16.86 -11.96 -9.26
C ASP A 26 -17.84 -10.82 -9.55
N LYS A 27 -17.35 -9.64 -9.93
CA LYS A 27 -18.20 -8.53 -10.39
C LYS A 27 -19.08 -8.91 -11.59
N ARG A 28 -18.50 -9.58 -12.60
CA ARG A 28 -19.26 -10.06 -13.77
C ARG A 28 -20.31 -11.11 -13.41
N ARG A 29 -20.01 -12.01 -12.47
CA ARG A 29 -20.95 -13.03 -11.98
C ARG A 29 -22.08 -12.39 -11.19
N ALA A 30 -21.78 -11.46 -10.28
CA ALA A 30 -22.77 -10.71 -9.51
C ALA A 30 -23.77 -9.98 -10.43
N THR A 31 -23.28 -9.33 -11.48
CA THR A 31 -24.12 -8.64 -12.46
C THR A 31 -25.05 -9.60 -13.22
N LYS A 32 -24.60 -10.83 -13.52
CA LYS A 32 -25.40 -11.82 -14.27
C LYS A 32 -26.45 -12.54 -13.41
N THR A 33 -26.19 -12.74 -12.13
CA THR A 33 -27.00 -13.61 -11.28
C THR A 33 -27.85 -12.88 -10.25
N TRP A 34 -27.77 -11.55 -10.17
CA TRP A 34 -28.43 -10.72 -9.12
C TRP A 34 -28.15 -11.20 -7.69
N ARG A 35 -27.17 -12.08 -7.50
CA ARG A 35 -26.75 -12.56 -6.19
C ARG A 35 -25.51 -11.78 -5.76
N ILE A 36 -25.68 -10.87 -4.83
CA ILE A 36 -24.58 -10.23 -4.12
C ILE A 36 -24.05 -11.28 -3.12
N GLY A 37 -23.19 -12.17 -3.59
CA GLY A 37 -22.37 -13.00 -2.68
C GLY A 37 -21.28 -12.14 -2.08
N ALA A 38 -20.91 -12.39 -0.84
CA ALA A 38 -19.76 -11.74 -0.23
C ALA A 38 -18.51 -12.04 -1.10
N SER A 39 -17.93 -11.01 -1.68
CA SER A 39 -16.66 -11.15 -2.38
C SER A 39 -15.57 -11.35 -1.34
N ASN A 40 -14.76 -12.42 -1.47
CA ASN A 40 -13.56 -12.60 -0.67
C ASN A 40 -12.34 -12.00 -1.38
N THR A 41 -12.54 -10.81 -1.97
CA THR A 41 -11.53 -10.04 -2.68
C THR A 41 -11.45 -8.63 -2.09
N TYR A 42 -10.27 -8.20 -1.73
CA TYR A 42 -10.01 -6.98 -0.98
C TYR A 42 -9.10 -6.06 -1.78
N VAL A 43 -9.47 -4.79 -1.84
CA VAL A 43 -8.72 -3.70 -2.49
C VAL A 43 -8.79 -2.45 -1.62
N GLU A 44 -7.92 -1.48 -1.89
CA GLU A 44 -7.91 -0.16 -1.24
C GLU A 44 -7.78 -0.18 0.29
N PHE A 45 -7.35 -1.29 0.87
CA PHE A 45 -7.21 -1.43 2.32
C PHE A 45 -6.12 -0.51 2.92
N LYS A 46 -5.24 0.07 2.10
CA LYS A 46 -4.32 1.14 2.51
C LYS A 46 -5.06 2.35 3.08
N ARG A 47 -6.26 2.68 2.56
CA ARG A 47 -7.08 3.81 3.02
C ARG A 47 -7.63 3.61 4.43
N THR A 48 -7.72 2.38 4.89
CA THR A 48 -8.28 2.01 6.20
C THR A 48 -7.24 1.55 7.20
N MET A 49 -5.95 1.82 6.95
CA MET A 49 -4.87 1.56 7.90
C MET A 49 -5.13 2.29 9.23
N ALA A 50 -4.87 1.61 10.33
CA ALA A 50 -5.10 2.08 11.70
C ALA A 50 -6.56 2.43 12.00
N THR A 51 -7.52 1.80 11.33
CA THR A 51 -8.96 1.92 11.64
C THR A 51 -9.51 0.60 12.15
N ASN A 52 -10.72 0.62 12.69
CA ASN A 52 -11.43 -0.59 13.13
C ASN A 52 -12.15 -1.32 11.97
N THR A 53 -11.74 -1.06 10.71
CA THR A 53 -12.35 -1.70 9.55
C THR A 53 -11.99 -3.19 9.53
N ASN A 54 -13.01 -4.04 9.44
CA ASN A 54 -12.86 -5.48 9.33
C ASN A 54 -13.29 -5.95 7.94
N TYR A 55 -12.43 -6.70 7.30
CA TYR A 55 -12.65 -7.31 5.99
C TYR A 55 -13.10 -8.77 6.17
N VAL A 56 -14.41 -8.99 6.08
CA VAL A 56 -15.01 -10.33 6.30
C VAL A 56 -14.54 -11.31 5.22
N CYS A 57 -14.02 -12.45 5.64
CA CYS A 57 -13.64 -13.56 4.77
C CYS A 57 -14.55 -14.77 5.05
N THR A 58 -15.59 -14.93 4.24
CA THR A 58 -16.54 -16.05 4.39
C THR A 58 -15.91 -17.39 4.04
N ASN A 59 -14.92 -17.41 3.15
CA ASN A 59 -14.21 -18.62 2.73
C ASN A 59 -13.32 -19.23 3.85
N LYS A 60 -12.87 -18.41 4.81
CA LYS A 60 -12.06 -18.85 5.95
C LYS A 60 -12.79 -18.67 7.29
N ASN A 61 -14.00 -18.13 7.26
CA ASN A 61 -14.77 -17.78 8.46
C ASN A 61 -13.95 -16.92 9.44
N CYS A 62 -13.28 -15.89 8.93
CA CYS A 62 -12.46 -14.96 9.70
C CYS A 62 -12.62 -13.54 9.18
N ASN A 63 -12.04 -12.59 9.90
CA ASN A 63 -11.90 -11.21 9.46
C ASN A 63 -10.43 -10.89 9.28
N TYR A 64 -10.11 -10.01 8.33
CA TYR A 64 -8.79 -9.43 8.15
C TYR A 64 -8.81 -7.96 8.54
N THR A 65 -7.72 -7.48 9.09
CA THR A 65 -7.44 -6.04 9.23
C THR A 65 -6.71 -5.52 7.99
N SER A 66 -6.61 -4.20 7.88
CA SER A 66 -5.82 -3.55 6.82
C SER A 66 -4.35 -3.92 6.90
N GLU A 67 -3.82 -4.05 8.11
CA GLU A 67 -2.44 -4.43 8.40
C GLU A 67 -2.15 -5.86 7.95
N GLU A 68 -3.04 -6.80 8.24
CA GLU A 68 -2.91 -8.19 7.81
C GLU A 68 -2.95 -8.33 6.28
N LEU A 69 -3.86 -7.62 5.62
CA LEU A 69 -3.91 -7.58 4.15
C LEU A 69 -2.65 -6.95 3.57
N SER A 70 -2.17 -5.86 4.15
CA SER A 70 -0.92 -5.22 3.73
C SER A 70 0.29 -6.15 3.92
N ALA A 71 0.31 -6.90 5.01
CA ALA A 71 1.37 -7.89 5.26
C ALA A 71 1.40 -8.99 4.19
N GLU A 72 0.25 -9.46 3.70
CA GLU A 72 0.21 -10.46 2.61
C GLU A 72 0.77 -9.90 1.29
N VAL A 73 0.53 -8.61 0.99
CA VAL A 73 1.15 -7.93 -0.15
C VAL A 73 2.66 -7.87 0.02
N LEU A 74 3.14 -7.45 1.19
CA LEU A 74 4.57 -7.36 1.49
C LEU A 74 5.28 -8.72 1.46
N LYS A 75 4.67 -9.78 1.98
CA LYS A 75 5.16 -11.16 1.86
C LYS A 75 5.32 -11.59 0.41
N THR A 76 4.33 -11.27 -0.42
CA THR A 76 4.37 -11.58 -1.84
C THR A 76 5.48 -10.82 -2.55
N LEU A 77 5.63 -9.51 -2.28
CA LEU A 77 6.74 -8.73 -2.84
C LEU A 77 8.10 -9.29 -2.42
N LYS A 78 8.23 -9.65 -1.14
CA LYS A 78 9.45 -10.28 -0.61
C LYS A 78 9.78 -11.58 -1.33
N SER A 79 8.79 -12.37 -1.70
CA SER A 79 8.99 -13.65 -2.39
C SER A 79 9.48 -13.53 -3.84
N PHE A 80 9.46 -12.33 -4.44
CA PHE A 80 10.00 -12.12 -5.79
C PHE A 80 11.52 -12.06 -5.81
N VAL A 81 12.14 -11.77 -4.67
CA VAL A 81 13.60 -11.83 -4.52
C VAL A 81 13.97 -13.23 -4.07
N THR A 82 14.60 -13.99 -4.94
CA THR A 82 14.89 -15.43 -4.73
C THR A 82 16.38 -15.73 -4.55
N ASP A 83 17.22 -14.80 -4.91
CA ASP A 83 18.68 -14.93 -4.94
C ASP A 83 19.36 -14.38 -3.67
N GLU A 84 18.64 -13.60 -2.88
CA GLU A 84 19.14 -13.01 -1.63
C GLU A 84 18.15 -13.13 -0.49
N THR A 85 18.67 -13.19 0.75
CA THR A 85 17.87 -13.03 1.96
C THR A 85 18.01 -11.63 2.51
N PHE A 86 16.90 -10.92 2.71
CA PHE A 86 16.90 -9.59 3.28
C PHE A 86 15.86 -9.46 4.39
N SER A 87 16.16 -8.63 5.36
CA SER A 87 15.31 -8.42 6.54
C SER A 87 14.93 -6.96 6.75
N SER A 88 15.41 -6.07 5.89
CA SER A 88 15.15 -4.63 5.94
C SER A 88 14.31 -4.20 4.74
N VAL A 89 13.46 -3.19 4.94
CA VAL A 89 12.61 -2.65 3.89
C VAL A 89 12.43 -1.15 4.07
N VAL A 90 12.35 -0.42 2.96
CA VAL A 90 11.84 0.96 2.93
C VAL A 90 10.45 0.90 2.31
N ILE A 91 9.45 1.44 3.01
CA ILE A 91 8.06 1.49 2.54
C ILE A 91 7.66 2.95 2.37
N THR A 92 7.15 3.27 1.18
CA THR A 92 6.63 4.61 0.93
C THR A 92 5.21 4.75 1.46
N VAL A 93 4.95 5.90 2.09
CA VAL A 93 3.66 6.25 2.67
C VAL A 93 3.23 7.64 2.24
N PRO A 94 1.92 7.92 2.12
CA PRO A 94 1.43 9.27 1.88
C PRO A 94 1.98 10.28 2.88
N ALA A 95 2.25 11.49 2.42
CA ALA A 95 2.75 12.56 3.30
C ALA A 95 1.78 12.89 4.43
N LYS A 96 0.47 12.76 4.18
CA LYS A 96 -0.62 13.01 5.15
C LYS A 96 -0.85 11.85 6.14
N PHE A 97 -0.15 10.72 6.05
CA PHE A 97 -0.34 9.62 6.99
C PHE A 97 -0.09 10.08 8.43
N THR A 98 -1.07 9.82 9.27
CA THR A 98 -0.99 10.06 10.72
C THR A 98 0.07 9.15 11.36
N VAL A 99 0.46 9.46 12.58
CA VAL A 99 1.38 8.61 13.37
C VAL A 99 0.83 7.19 13.50
N ASN A 100 -0.48 7.03 13.74
CA ASN A 100 -1.11 5.71 13.87
C ASN A 100 -1.03 4.92 12.57
N GLN A 101 -1.28 5.55 11.41
CA GLN A 101 -1.18 4.89 10.10
C GLN A 101 0.27 4.49 9.76
N LYS A 102 1.25 5.32 10.13
CA LYS A 102 2.67 4.99 10.01
C LYS A 102 3.05 3.80 10.88
N THR A 103 2.61 3.78 12.14
CA THR A 103 2.82 2.65 13.05
C THR A 103 2.18 1.37 12.51
N ALA A 104 0.93 1.43 12.04
CA ALA A 104 0.24 0.30 11.43
C ALA A 104 0.98 -0.24 10.19
N THR A 105 1.60 0.64 9.38
CA THR A 105 2.42 0.23 8.24
C THR A 105 3.67 -0.54 8.69
N ILE A 106 4.34 -0.08 9.75
CA ILE A 106 5.48 -0.78 10.35
C ILE A 106 5.06 -2.15 10.91
N GLU A 107 3.91 -2.23 11.57
CA GLU A 107 3.37 -3.52 12.06
C GLU A 107 3.08 -4.49 10.91
N ALA A 108 2.50 -4.02 9.80
CA ALA A 108 2.31 -4.83 8.60
C ALA A 108 3.65 -5.37 8.06
N ALA A 109 4.71 -4.57 8.06
CA ALA A 109 6.05 -5.00 7.67
C ALA A 109 6.61 -6.08 8.62
N LYS A 110 6.42 -5.94 9.92
CA LYS A 110 6.80 -6.96 10.91
C LYS A 110 6.04 -8.27 10.70
N MET A 111 4.72 -8.21 10.46
CA MET A 111 3.89 -9.38 10.13
C MET A 111 4.36 -10.07 8.83
N ALA A 112 4.95 -9.32 7.90
CA ALA A 112 5.56 -9.84 6.69
C ALA A 112 6.97 -10.43 6.90
N GLY A 113 7.49 -10.37 8.12
CA GLY A 113 8.79 -10.94 8.49
C GLY A 113 9.98 -10.03 8.17
N PHE A 114 9.79 -8.71 8.11
CA PHE A 114 10.87 -7.74 8.10
C PHE A 114 11.29 -7.39 9.53
N LYS A 115 12.59 -7.31 9.79
CA LYS A 115 13.15 -6.92 11.10
C LYS A 115 13.29 -5.42 11.21
N HIS A 116 13.61 -4.76 10.10
CA HIS A 116 13.80 -3.33 10.00
C HIS A 116 12.89 -2.75 8.93
N CYS A 117 12.18 -1.69 9.25
CA CYS A 117 11.31 -0.98 8.34
C CYS A 117 11.51 0.53 8.52
N GLU A 118 11.95 1.17 7.46
CA GLU A 118 12.00 2.62 7.35
C GLU A 118 10.83 3.11 6.51
N LEU A 119 10.28 4.27 6.87
CA LEU A 119 9.22 4.90 6.11
C LEU A 119 9.75 6.12 5.39
N LEU A 120 9.40 6.22 4.11
CA LEU A 120 9.72 7.38 3.28
C LEU A 120 8.40 7.98 2.75
N GLN A 121 8.27 9.30 2.75
CA GLN A 121 7.10 9.94 2.17
C GLN A 121 7.09 9.78 0.65
N GLU A 122 5.94 9.40 0.09
CA GLU A 122 5.78 9.17 -1.36
C GLU A 122 6.27 10.32 -2.24
N PRO A 123 5.95 11.61 -1.95
CA PRO A 123 6.45 12.71 -2.78
C PRO A 123 7.98 12.87 -2.70
N ILE A 124 8.61 12.56 -1.57
CA ILE A 124 10.08 12.56 -1.47
C ILE A 124 10.66 11.43 -2.32
N ALA A 125 10.12 10.23 -2.19
CA ALA A 125 10.58 9.09 -2.98
C ALA A 125 10.44 9.33 -4.49
N ALA A 126 9.31 9.90 -4.91
CA ALA A 126 9.08 10.27 -6.31
C ALA A 126 10.11 11.29 -6.80
N SER A 127 10.35 12.35 -6.02
CA SER A 127 11.33 13.38 -6.36
C SER A 127 12.74 12.82 -6.53
N MET A 128 13.16 11.95 -5.61
CA MET A 128 14.46 11.28 -5.69
C MET A 128 14.57 10.39 -6.93
N ALA A 129 13.49 9.68 -7.29
CA ALA A 129 13.46 8.84 -8.50
C ALA A 129 13.59 9.67 -9.79
N TYR A 130 13.15 10.91 -9.78
CA TYR A 130 13.33 11.87 -10.89
C TYR A 130 14.62 12.68 -10.81
N GLY A 131 15.54 12.34 -9.90
CA GLY A 131 16.87 12.90 -9.81
C GLY A 131 16.99 14.14 -8.93
N LEU A 132 15.93 14.55 -8.23
CA LEU A 132 16.03 15.62 -7.24
C LEU A 132 16.82 15.09 -6.03
N THR A 133 17.91 15.73 -5.69
CA THR A 133 18.74 15.38 -4.53
C THR A 133 18.70 16.49 -3.48
N ALA A 134 19.04 16.16 -2.24
CA ALA A 134 19.16 17.14 -1.16
C ALA A 134 20.35 18.11 -1.36
N GLU A 135 21.26 17.77 -2.26
CA GLU A 135 22.41 18.62 -2.64
C GLU A 135 22.04 19.68 -3.70
N GLU A 136 20.85 19.56 -4.29
CA GLU A 136 20.32 20.57 -5.23
C GLU A 136 20.22 21.94 -4.54
N LYS A 137 20.25 22.99 -5.37
CA LYS A 137 20.11 24.36 -4.87
C LYS A 137 18.83 24.53 -4.09
N ASN A 138 18.89 25.31 -3.00
CA ASN A 138 17.73 25.69 -2.21
C ASN A 138 16.55 26.10 -3.12
N GLY A 139 15.38 25.48 -2.89
CA GLY A 139 14.24 25.73 -3.75
C GLY A 139 12.96 25.06 -3.25
N ILE A 140 11.87 25.39 -3.94
CA ILE A 140 10.56 24.76 -3.72
C ILE A 140 10.19 24.01 -5.00
N TRP A 141 9.77 22.76 -4.83
CA TRP A 141 9.40 21.85 -5.90
C TRP A 141 7.96 21.37 -5.68
N MET A 142 7.23 21.20 -6.76
CA MET A 142 5.89 20.64 -6.71
C MET A 142 5.91 19.23 -7.28
N VAL A 143 5.36 18.29 -6.54
CA VAL A 143 5.18 16.90 -6.96
C VAL A 143 3.69 16.62 -7.07
N PHE A 144 3.27 16.15 -8.24
CA PHE A 144 1.94 15.64 -8.48
C PHE A 144 2.00 14.11 -8.56
N ASP A 145 1.32 13.45 -7.62
CA ASP A 145 1.12 12.00 -7.66
C ASP A 145 -0.33 11.72 -8.06
N PHE A 146 -0.49 11.23 -9.29
CA PHE A 146 -1.78 10.87 -9.85
C PHE A 146 -1.86 9.35 -9.99
N GLY A 147 -2.28 8.70 -8.91
CA GLY A 147 -2.36 7.25 -8.80
C GLY A 147 -3.69 6.64 -9.26
N GLY A 148 -3.83 5.35 -9.08
CA GLY A 148 -5.01 4.57 -9.49
C GLY A 148 -6.26 4.76 -8.61
N GLY A 149 -6.35 5.79 -7.79
CA GLY A 149 -7.49 6.02 -6.91
C GLY A 149 -7.34 7.23 -5.99
N THR A 150 -6.18 7.87 -6.00
CA THR A 150 -5.90 9.09 -5.23
C THR A 150 -5.16 10.09 -6.09
N PHE A 151 -5.34 11.34 -5.78
CA PHE A 151 -4.54 12.46 -6.27
C PHE A 151 -3.89 13.15 -5.08
N ASP A 152 -2.60 13.26 -5.09
CA ASP A 152 -1.82 13.97 -4.09
C ASP A 152 -0.92 15.00 -4.76
N ALA A 153 -1.00 16.26 -4.31
CA ALA A 153 -0.07 17.32 -4.67
C ALA A 153 0.76 17.67 -3.43
N ALA A 154 2.06 17.75 -3.57
CA ALA A 154 2.96 18.06 -2.48
C ALA A 154 3.96 19.15 -2.88
N LEU A 155 4.16 20.12 -1.98
CA LEU A 155 5.25 21.08 -2.06
C LEU A 155 6.43 20.56 -1.25
N LEU A 156 7.58 20.41 -1.90
CA LEU A 156 8.83 20.02 -1.29
C LEU A 156 9.74 21.25 -1.18
N LYS A 157 10.31 21.44 0.00
CA LYS A 157 11.38 22.41 0.21
C LYS A 157 12.71 21.68 0.31
N VAL A 158 13.67 22.09 -0.51
CA VAL A 158 15.06 21.67 -0.38
C VAL A 158 15.84 22.85 0.18
N ALA A 159 16.46 22.67 1.33
CA ALA A 159 17.28 23.67 1.99
C ALA A 159 18.35 23.01 2.86
N ASP A 160 19.58 23.47 2.75
CA ASP A 160 20.72 23.06 3.60
C ASP A 160 20.93 21.53 3.64
N GLY A 161 20.78 20.87 2.48
CA GLY A 161 20.92 19.41 2.39
C GLY A 161 19.73 18.60 2.93
N ILE A 162 18.62 19.26 3.25
CA ILE A 162 17.42 18.62 3.78
C ILE A 162 16.29 18.78 2.75
N MET A 163 15.62 17.66 2.45
CA MET A 163 14.41 17.64 1.66
C MET A 163 13.21 17.37 2.58
N GLN A 164 12.25 18.26 2.60
CA GLN A 164 11.11 18.21 3.49
C GLN A 164 9.81 18.50 2.73
N VAL A 165 8.76 17.73 3.04
CA VAL A 165 7.40 18.07 2.61
C VAL A 165 6.93 19.28 3.42
N PHE A 166 6.64 20.36 2.72
CA PHE A 166 6.22 21.63 3.29
C PHE A 166 4.70 21.72 3.38
N GLU A 167 4.02 21.29 2.32
CA GLU A 167 2.56 21.33 2.25
C GLU A 167 2.07 20.20 1.34
N THR A 168 0.88 19.67 1.63
CA THR A 168 0.25 18.63 0.82
C THR A 168 -1.24 18.90 0.68
N GLU A 169 -1.77 18.65 -0.51
CA GLU A 169 -3.20 18.65 -0.79
C GLU A 169 -3.55 17.42 -1.62
N GLY A 170 -4.73 16.85 -1.41
CA GLY A 170 -5.16 15.63 -2.11
C GLY A 170 -6.30 14.91 -1.39
N ASP A 171 -6.86 13.86 -2.04
CA ASP A 171 -7.98 13.03 -1.58
C ASP A 171 -7.53 11.86 -0.68
#